data_0d3887016ca4c5a7ad10d753482fb167
#
_entry.id   0d3887016ca4c5a7ad10d753482fb167
#
_cell.length_a   1.000
_cell.length_b   1.000
_cell.length_c   1.000
_cell.angle_alpha   90.00
_cell.angle_beta   90.00
_cell.angle_gamma   90.00
#
_symmetry.space_group_name_H-M   'P 1'
#
loop_
_entity.id
_entity.type
_entity.pdbx_description
1 polymer ?
#
loop_
_entity_poly.entity_id
_entity_poly.type
_entity_poly.pdbx_seq_one_letter_code
_entity_poly.pdbx_strand_id
1 'polypeptide(L)'
;EAGVDVVDTASGPLAFGSSQPPVETLVRVMQESPRQTGLDLGKLFDIADYFEEVRIKRGHERGITRISHMRVFEHQVPGGMISNQVAQLQEQQALHRLPEVLEEIARVREELGYPPLVTPTSQIVGTQAAVNVLTGKRYGMVPTEVRKYVQGYYGKVPGEINPDIKKKILGKKQAIECRPADLIEPRLQQCREEIGSLAQTEEDLLSYALFPMVAKKFLEEKANKPAQNEDN
;
A
#
# COMPACT_ATOMS: atom_id res chain seq x y z
N GLU A 1 4.78 -24.73 -9.92
CA GLU A 1 6.08 -25.41 -9.71
C GLU A 1 6.89 -24.71 -8.59
N ALA A 2 6.78 -23.39 -8.45
CA ALA A 2 7.50 -22.62 -7.42
C ALA A 2 6.84 -22.66 -6.02
N GLY A 3 5.74 -23.39 -5.82
CA GLY A 3 5.08 -23.51 -4.52
C GLY A 3 4.15 -22.35 -4.12
N VAL A 4 3.75 -21.54 -5.08
CA VAL A 4 2.75 -20.47 -4.84
C VAL A 4 1.37 -21.08 -4.69
N ASP A 5 0.62 -20.70 -3.63
CA ASP A 5 -0.72 -21.18 -3.33
C ASP A 5 -1.80 -20.17 -3.73
N VAL A 6 -1.50 -18.87 -3.67
CA VAL A 6 -2.41 -17.77 -3.98
C VAL A 6 -1.73 -16.77 -4.90
N VAL A 7 -2.45 -16.28 -5.90
CA VAL A 7 -1.99 -15.25 -6.83
C VAL A 7 -2.99 -14.11 -6.87
N ASP A 8 -2.53 -12.91 -6.59
CA ASP A 8 -3.34 -11.71 -6.72
C ASP A 8 -3.48 -11.29 -8.19
N THR A 9 -4.69 -10.93 -8.57
CA THR A 9 -5.05 -10.57 -9.95
C THR A 9 -5.97 -9.36 -9.95
N ALA A 10 -6.19 -8.78 -11.14
CA ALA A 10 -7.14 -7.70 -11.35
C ALA A 10 -8.04 -8.03 -12.53
N SER A 11 -9.24 -7.44 -12.60
CA SER A 11 -10.07 -7.50 -13.80
C SER A 11 -9.37 -6.84 -14.99
N GLY A 12 -9.46 -7.42 -16.18
CA GLY A 12 -8.72 -7.03 -17.37
C GLY A 12 -8.65 -5.53 -17.65
N PRO A 13 -9.77 -4.78 -17.61
CA PRO A 13 -9.77 -3.32 -17.82
C PRO A 13 -8.95 -2.51 -16.82
N LEU A 14 -8.73 -3.08 -15.62
CA LEU A 14 -8.00 -2.46 -14.52
C LEU A 14 -6.64 -3.11 -14.27
N ALA A 15 -6.26 -4.07 -15.10
CA ALA A 15 -5.01 -4.81 -15.00
C ALA A 15 -3.82 -4.04 -15.60
N PHE A 16 -2.62 -4.59 -15.37
CA PHE A 16 -1.34 -4.06 -15.85
C PHE A 16 -0.91 -2.71 -15.21
N GLY A 17 0.16 -2.16 -15.67
CA GLY A 17 0.75 -0.94 -15.14
C GLY A 17 1.19 -1.13 -13.68
N SER A 18 0.63 -0.33 -12.78
CA SER A 18 0.83 -0.44 -11.34
C SER A 18 -0.12 -1.43 -10.66
N SER A 19 -1.02 -2.07 -11.42
CA SER A 19 -1.97 -3.08 -10.94
C SER A 19 -1.41 -4.50 -11.12
N GLN A 20 -2.29 -5.49 -10.97
CA GLN A 20 -1.97 -6.91 -11.03
C GLN A 20 -2.17 -7.47 -12.46
N PRO A 21 -1.71 -8.71 -12.76
CA PRO A 21 -2.04 -9.40 -14.00
C PRO A 21 -3.54 -9.62 -14.14
N PRO A 22 -4.09 -9.68 -15.37
CA PRO A 22 -5.51 -9.91 -15.59
C PRO A 22 -5.93 -11.33 -15.17
N VAL A 23 -7.00 -11.40 -14.37
CA VAL A 23 -7.55 -12.67 -13.87
C VAL A 23 -8.01 -13.59 -15.02
N GLU A 24 -8.61 -13.03 -16.05
CA GLU A 24 -9.12 -13.75 -17.21
C GLU A 24 -7.99 -14.49 -17.93
N THR A 25 -6.85 -13.84 -18.09
CA THR A 25 -5.65 -14.44 -18.70
C THR A 25 -5.11 -15.58 -17.84
N LEU A 26 -5.00 -15.36 -16.51
CA LEU A 26 -4.48 -16.38 -15.61
C LEU A 26 -5.40 -17.62 -15.59
N VAL A 27 -6.71 -17.42 -15.46
CA VAL A 27 -7.71 -18.49 -15.46
C VAL A 27 -7.65 -19.26 -16.78
N ARG A 28 -7.56 -18.57 -17.91
CA ARG A 28 -7.44 -19.21 -19.23
C ARG A 28 -6.20 -20.07 -19.37
N VAL A 29 -5.05 -19.57 -18.95
CA VAL A 29 -3.77 -20.30 -19.00
C VAL A 29 -3.81 -21.56 -18.11
N MET A 30 -4.49 -21.47 -16.95
CA MET A 30 -4.56 -22.59 -16.00
C MET A 30 -5.66 -23.60 -16.28
N GLN A 31 -6.58 -23.33 -17.21
CA GLN A 31 -7.79 -24.10 -17.47
C GLN A 31 -7.52 -25.60 -17.80
N GLU A 32 -6.40 -25.88 -18.50
CA GLU A 32 -6.00 -27.24 -18.89
C GLU A 32 -4.90 -27.82 -18.00
N SER A 33 -4.64 -27.19 -16.84
CA SER A 33 -3.62 -27.62 -15.90
C SER A 33 -4.23 -28.36 -14.69
N PRO A 34 -3.44 -29.15 -13.96
CA PRO A 34 -3.86 -29.73 -12.67
C PRO A 34 -4.21 -28.69 -11.61
N ARG A 35 -3.94 -27.41 -11.85
CA ARG A 35 -4.17 -26.28 -10.96
C ARG A 35 -5.27 -25.36 -11.47
N GLN A 36 -6.22 -25.88 -12.24
CA GLN A 36 -7.39 -25.11 -12.67
C GLN A 36 -8.10 -24.48 -11.46
N THR A 37 -8.54 -23.24 -11.64
CA THR A 37 -9.11 -22.45 -10.54
C THR A 37 -10.58 -22.75 -10.23
N GLY A 38 -11.30 -23.40 -11.17
CA GLY A 38 -12.75 -23.60 -11.11
C GLY A 38 -13.57 -22.33 -11.35
N LEU A 39 -12.92 -21.19 -11.65
CA LEU A 39 -13.62 -19.95 -11.96
C LEU A 39 -14.25 -20.00 -13.37
N ASP A 40 -15.48 -19.48 -13.47
CA ASP A 40 -16.22 -19.35 -14.72
C ASP A 40 -15.70 -18.15 -15.52
N LEU A 41 -15.06 -18.44 -16.65
CA LEU A 41 -14.45 -17.41 -17.50
C LEU A 41 -15.49 -16.50 -18.14
N GLY A 42 -16.72 -16.98 -18.42
CA GLY A 42 -17.81 -16.16 -18.95
C GLY A 42 -18.22 -15.08 -17.96
N LYS A 43 -18.41 -15.45 -16.69
CA LYS A 43 -18.72 -14.47 -15.64
C LYS A 43 -17.59 -13.48 -15.39
N LEU A 44 -16.33 -13.90 -15.55
CA LEU A 44 -15.20 -12.98 -15.46
C LEU A 44 -15.20 -11.95 -16.59
N PHE A 45 -15.61 -12.35 -17.81
CA PHE A 45 -15.78 -11.41 -18.92
C PHE A 45 -16.93 -10.43 -18.67
N ASP A 46 -18.07 -10.87 -18.13
CA ASP A 46 -19.18 -10.00 -17.77
C ASP A 46 -18.73 -8.92 -16.72
N ILE A 47 -17.94 -9.35 -15.74
CA ILE A 47 -17.33 -8.44 -14.75
C ILE A 47 -16.34 -7.47 -15.42
N ALA A 48 -15.53 -7.95 -16.37
CA ALA A 48 -14.58 -7.11 -17.08
C ALA A 48 -15.30 -6.05 -17.92
N ASP A 49 -16.39 -6.42 -18.62
CA ASP A 49 -17.19 -5.48 -19.41
C ASP A 49 -17.80 -4.38 -18.52
N TYR A 50 -18.33 -4.74 -17.38
CA TYR A 50 -18.81 -3.76 -16.40
C TYR A 50 -17.71 -2.78 -15.96
N PHE A 51 -16.52 -3.27 -15.59
CA PHE A 51 -15.43 -2.41 -15.18
C PHE A 51 -14.85 -1.59 -16.33
N GLU A 52 -14.93 -2.07 -17.57
CA GLU A 52 -14.57 -1.28 -18.76
C GLU A 52 -15.48 -0.05 -18.89
N GLU A 53 -16.79 -0.23 -18.74
CA GLU A 53 -17.75 0.89 -18.76
C GLU A 53 -17.47 1.89 -17.61
N VAL A 54 -17.25 1.40 -16.41
CA VAL A 54 -16.90 2.24 -15.24
C VAL A 54 -15.63 3.03 -15.50
N ARG A 55 -14.60 2.38 -16.04
CA ARG A 55 -13.32 3.00 -16.38
C ARG A 55 -13.49 4.13 -17.38
N ILE A 56 -14.22 3.86 -18.48
CA ILE A 56 -14.51 4.87 -19.54
C ILE A 56 -15.30 6.04 -18.94
N LYS A 57 -16.36 5.74 -18.18
CA LYS A 57 -17.22 6.76 -17.55
C LYS A 57 -16.45 7.67 -16.60
N ARG A 58 -15.39 7.16 -15.96
CA ARG A 58 -14.53 7.93 -15.06
C ARG A 58 -13.33 8.58 -15.76
N GLY A 59 -13.20 8.44 -17.09
CA GLY A 59 -12.12 9.04 -17.87
C GLY A 59 -10.73 8.45 -17.59
N HIS A 60 -10.66 7.24 -17.05
CA HIS A 60 -9.37 6.57 -16.83
C HIS A 60 -8.92 5.85 -18.10
N GLU A 61 -7.70 6.12 -18.53
CA GLU A 61 -7.07 5.36 -19.61
C GLU A 61 -6.75 3.94 -19.15
N ARG A 62 -6.76 2.96 -20.05
CA ARG A 62 -6.19 1.64 -19.77
C ARG A 62 -4.73 1.79 -19.37
N GLY A 63 -4.31 1.06 -18.34
CA GLY A 63 -2.98 1.14 -17.76
C GLY A 63 -1.91 1.16 -18.85
N ILE A 64 -1.40 2.36 -19.15
CA ILE A 64 -0.30 2.53 -20.07
C ILE A 64 0.94 2.11 -19.31
N THR A 65 1.43 0.92 -19.58
CA THR A 65 2.66 0.37 -19.03
C THR A 65 3.87 1.12 -19.59
N ARG A 66 4.05 2.37 -19.22
CA ARG A 66 5.33 3.06 -19.47
C ARG A 66 6.47 2.53 -18.59
N ILE A 67 6.16 1.64 -17.63
CA ILE A 67 7.10 1.18 -16.60
C ILE A 67 7.27 -0.35 -16.64
N SER A 68 7.14 -0.98 -17.80
CA SER A 68 7.61 -2.35 -18.00
C SER A 68 9.11 -2.32 -18.28
N HIS A 69 9.89 -1.91 -17.29
CA HIS A 69 11.32 -2.01 -17.40
C HIS A 69 11.74 -3.39 -16.85
N MET A 70 12.35 -4.25 -17.68
CA MET A 70 12.78 -5.59 -17.27
C MET A 70 13.79 -5.55 -16.08
N ARG A 71 14.38 -4.41 -15.79
CA ARG A 71 15.15 -4.17 -14.57
C ARG A 71 14.37 -4.26 -13.27
N VAL A 72 13.06 -4.46 -13.33
CA VAL A 72 12.26 -4.79 -12.12
C VAL A 72 12.82 -6.01 -11.40
N PHE A 73 13.42 -6.95 -12.11
CA PHE A 73 14.10 -8.11 -11.53
C PHE A 73 15.40 -7.76 -10.80
N GLU A 74 16.02 -6.64 -11.12
CA GLU A 74 17.25 -6.15 -10.47
C GLU A 74 16.92 -5.38 -9.19
N HIS A 75 16.04 -4.37 -9.26
CA HIS A 75 15.68 -3.54 -8.09
C HIS A 75 14.49 -4.09 -7.28
N GLN A 76 13.75 -5.05 -7.80
CA GLN A 76 12.61 -5.73 -7.15
C GLN A 76 11.50 -4.77 -6.63
N VAL A 77 11.38 -3.58 -7.23
CA VAL A 77 10.42 -2.55 -6.82
C VAL A 77 9.09 -2.76 -7.54
N PRO A 78 7.97 -2.96 -6.82
CA PRO A 78 6.65 -3.10 -7.43
C PRO A 78 6.21 -1.84 -8.19
N GLY A 79 5.41 -2.01 -9.27
CA GLY A 79 4.95 -0.91 -10.12
C GLY A 79 4.26 0.22 -9.37
N GLY A 80 3.40 -0.10 -8.40
CA GLY A 80 2.74 0.91 -7.55
C GLY A 80 3.72 1.75 -6.73
N MET A 81 4.80 1.13 -6.24
CA MET A 81 5.85 1.85 -5.52
C MET A 81 6.64 2.76 -6.46
N ILE A 82 6.92 2.33 -7.69
CA ILE A 82 7.60 3.16 -8.69
C ILE A 82 6.76 4.40 -9.01
N SER A 83 5.44 4.24 -9.20
CA SER A 83 4.54 5.38 -9.46
C SER A 83 4.58 6.40 -8.33
N ASN A 84 4.60 5.95 -7.08
CA ASN A 84 4.73 6.83 -5.92
C ASN A 84 6.09 7.55 -5.88
N GLN A 85 7.19 6.86 -6.19
CA GLN A 85 8.52 7.47 -6.25
C GLN A 85 8.61 8.51 -7.38
N VAL A 86 8.04 8.22 -8.54
CA VAL A 86 7.95 9.16 -9.66
C VAL A 86 7.24 10.44 -9.23
N ALA A 87 6.04 10.33 -8.63
CA ALA A 87 5.28 11.47 -8.16
C ALA A 87 6.08 12.31 -7.13
N GLN A 88 6.67 11.64 -6.12
CA GLN A 88 7.47 12.29 -5.10
C GLN A 88 8.70 13.02 -5.68
N LEU A 89 9.43 12.39 -6.61
CA LEU A 89 10.60 13.01 -7.24
C LEU A 89 10.20 14.14 -8.22
N GLN A 90 9.04 14.06 -8.86
CA GLN A 90 8.50 15.15 -9.69
C GLN A 90 8.21 16.39 -8.87
N GLU A 91 7.57 16.26 -7.70
CA GLU A 91 7.33 17.36 -6.76
C GLU A 91 8.64 18.03 -6.31
N GLN A 92 9.71 17.25 -6.19
CA GLN A 92 11.04 17.73 -5.80
C GLN A 92 11.89 18.18 -7.01
N GLN A 93 11.36 18.17 -8.24
CA GLN A 93 12.08 18.46 -9.49
C GLN A 93 13.33 17.58 -9.70
N ALA A 94 13.32 16.38 -9.14
CA ALA A 94 14.44 15.44 -9.08
C ALA A 94 14.17 14.11 -9.81
N LEU A 95 13.24 14.08 -10.77
CA LEU A 95 12.86 12.86 -11.49
C LEU A 95 14.05 12.18 -12.20
N HIS A 96 15.04 12.96 -12.64
CA HIS A 96 16.26 12.45 -13.28
C HIS A 96 17.07 11.52 -12.34
N ARG A 97 16.87 11.59 -11.04
CA ARG A 97 17.53 10.75 -10.03
C ARG A 97 16.78 9.44 -9.72
N LEU A 98 15.68 9.15 -10.42
CA LEU A 98 14.91 7.92 -10.21
C LEU A 98 15.77 6.64 -10.27
N PRO A 99 16.71 6.47 -11.24
CA PRO A 99 17.56 5.27 -11.28
C PRO A 99 18.36 5.07 -9.99
N GLU A 100 18.96 6.13 -9.45
CA GLU A 100 19.73 6.09 -8.20
C GLU A 100 18.84 5.71 -7.00
N VAL A 101 17.60 6.22 -6.97
CA VAL A 101 16.62 5.89 -5.91
C VAL A 101 16.23 4.41 -5.99
N LEU A 102 16.03 3.85 -7.18
CA LEU A 102 15.68 2.44 -7.34
C LEU A 102 16.81 1.51 -6.85
N GLU A 103 18.06 1.85 -7.13
CA GLU A 103 19.22 1.11 -6.61
C GLU A 103 19.34 1.24 -5.09
N GLU A 104 19.11 2.44 -4.56
CA GLU A 104 19.15 2.69 -3.12
C GLU A 104 18.02 1.99 -2.36
N ILE A 105 16.83 1.79 -2.98
CA ILE A 105 15.73 1.02 -2.41
C ILE A 105 16.19 -0.41 -2.07
N ALA A 106 16.90 -1.07 -2.96
CA ALA A 106 17.40 -2.43 -2.72
C ALA A 106 18.32 -2.48 -1.48
N ARG A 107 19.22 -1.52 -1.36
CA ARG A 107 20.16 -1.40 -0.21
C ARG A 107 19.43 -1.09 1.10
N VAL A 108 18.53 -0.11 1.08
CA VAL A 108 17.75 0.27 2.26
C VAL A 108 16.86 -0.89 2.72
N ARG A 109 16.28 -1.64 1.78
CA ARG A 109 15.49 -2.84 2.09
C ARG A 109 16.32 -3.90 2.82
N GLU A 110 17.50 -4.21 2.31
CA GLU A 110 18.42 -5.15 2.95
C GLU A 110 18.79 -4.67 4.36
N GLU A 111 19.24 -3.44 4.52
CA GLU A 111 19.66 -2.86 5.80
C GLU A 111 18.55 -2.78 6.83
N LEU A 112 17.30 -2.66 6.40
CA LEU A 112 16.12 -2.68 7.28
C LEU A 112 15.56 -4.08 7.55
N GLY A 113 16.28 -5.16 7.18
CA GLY A 113 15.88 -6.54 7.46
C GLY A 113 14.83 -7.07 6.50
N TYR A 114 14.90 -6.70 5.24
CA TYR A 114 14.04 -7.19 4.15
C TYR A 114 12.54 -7.02 4.36
N PRO A 115 12.03 -5.82 4.75
CA PRO A 115 10.59 -5.61 4.83
C PRO A 115 9.92 -5.94 3.48
N PRO A 116 8.70 -6.49 3.50
CA PRO A 116 7.93 -6.69 2.28
C PRO A 116 7.63 -5.34 1.64
N LEU A 117 7.75 -5.25 0.30
CA LEU A 117 7.50 -4.00 -0.44
C LEU A 117 6.01 -3.81 -0.74
N VAL A 118 5.20 -3.86 0.33
CA VAL A 118 3.77 -3.55 0.34
C VAL A 118 3.50 -2.41 1.31
N THR A 119 2.35 -1.76 1.21
CA THR A 119 1.93 -0.69 2.14
C THR A 119 1.80 -1.24 3.56
N PRO A 120 2.34 -0.59 4.59
CA PRO A 120 3.06 0.70 4.58
C PRO A 120 4.58 0.59 4.41
N THR A 121 5.17 -0.60 4.47
CA THR A 121 6.62 -0.80 4.50
C THR A 121 7.32 -0.40 3.20
N SER A 122 6.65 -0.53 2.05
CA SER A 122 7.14 -0.02 0.78
C SER A 122 7.39 1.51 0.81
N GLN A 123 6.49 2.25 1.46
CA GLN A 123 6.64 3.70 1.63
C GLN A 123 7.81 4.04 2.58
N ILE A 124 7.97 3.27 3.65
CA ILE A 124 9.07 3.44 4.61
C ILE A 124 10.42 3.30 3.90
N VAL A 125 10.59 2.20 3.15
CA VAL A 125 11.81 1.93 2.39
C VAL A 125 12.04 2.99 1.31
N GLY A 126 11.01 3.28 0.51
CA GLY A 126 11.10 4.22 -0.60
C GLY A 126 11.41 5.64 -0.17
N THR A 127 10.77 6.13 0.89
CA THR A 127 11.02 7.47 1.43
C THR A 127 12.44 7.57 1.98
N GLN A 128 12.95 6.57 2.70
CA GLN A 128 14.33 6.59 3.17
C GLN A 128 15.32 6.58 2.02
N ALA A 129 15.10 5.77 0.99
CA ALA A 129 15.95 5.71 -0.20
C ALA A 129 15.99 7.08 -0.93
N ALA A 130 14.82 7.67 -1.17
CA ALA A 130 14.73 9.01 -1.79
C ALA A 130 15.48 10.07 -0.97
N VAL A 131 15.29 10.09 0.36
CA VAL A 131 15.99 11.03 1.25
C VAL A 131 17.51 10.82 1.21
N ASN A 132 17.99 9.57 1.23
CA ASN A 132 19.42 9.26 1.13
C ASN A 132 20.01 9.84 -0.15
N VAL A 133 19.34 9.62 -1.29
CA VAL A 133 19.79 10.09 -2.60
C VAL A 133 19.74 11.61 -2.69
N LEU A 134 18.61 12.23 -2.33
CA LEU A 134 18.42 13.68 -2.47
C LEU A 134 19.35 14.49 -1.58
N THR A 135 19.64 14.00 -0.39
CA THR A 135 20.55 14.68 0.56
C THR A 135 22.01 14.34 0.32
N GLY A 136 22.32 13.31 -0.48
CA GLY A 136 23.67 12.79 -0.69
C GLY A 136 24.30 12.16 0.58
N LYS A 137 23.51 11.96 1.65
CA LYS A 137 24.00 11.43 2.92
C LYS A 137 23.09 10.33 3.46
N ARG A 138 23.53 9.09 3.34
CA ARG A 138 22.77 7.92 3.78
C ARG A 138 22.46 7.98 5.28
N TYR A 139 21.16 7.89 5.59
CA TYR A 139 20.63 8.04 6.97
C TYR A 139 21.12 9.30 7.69
N GLY A 140 21.42 10.36 6.95
CA GLY A 140 21.69 11.69 7.52
C GLY A 140 20.42 12.34 8.05
N MET A 141 19.33 12.10 7.34
CA MET A 141 17.96 12.41 7.76
C MET A 141 17.15 11.11 7.78
N VAL A 142 16.40 10.89 8.85
CA VAL A 142 15.60 9.68 9.03
C VAL A 142 14.15 10.10 9.31
N PRO A 143 13.20 9.77 8.41
CA PRO A 143 11.77 10.03 8.61
C PRO A 143 11.23 9.35 9.88
N THR A 144 10.15 9.90 10.42
CA THR A 144 9.52 9.40 11.65
C THR A 144 9.06 7.94 11.50
N GLU A 145 8.51 7.58 10.34
CA GLU A 145 8.02 6.24 10.04
C GLU A 145 9.15 5.21 10.02
N VAL A 146 10.31 5.56 9.46
CA VAL A 146 11.52 4.73 9.49
C VAL A 146 12.01 4.50 10.92
N ARG A 147 11.98 5.56 11.75
CA ARG A 147 12.32 5.43 13.19
C ARG A 147 11.37 4.48 13.90
N LYS A 148 10.06 4.66 13.70
CA LYS A 148 9.03 3.80 14.28
C LYS A 148 9.17 2.34 13.82
N TYR A 149 9.50 2.13 12.54
CA TYR A 149 9.76 0.80 12.02
C TYR A 149 10.92 0.13 12.77
N VAL A 150 12.08 0.81 12.86
CA VAL A 150 13.26 0.29 13.56
C VAL A 150 13.03 0.15 15.07
N GLN A 151 12.13 0.94 15.65
CA GLN A 151 11.68 0.80 17.05
C GLN A 151 10.73 -0.39 17.27
N GLY A 152 10.25 -1.07 16.23
CA GLY A 152 9.37 -2.22 16.34
C GLY A 152 7.86 -1.91 16.28
N TYR A 153 7.44 -0.67 16.05
CA TYR A 153 6.02 -0.28 15.99
C TYR A 153 5.26 -0.85 14.77
N TYR A 154 5.96 -1.46 13.83
CA TYR A 154 5.36 -2.16 12.69
C TYR A 154 5.38 -3.69 12.84
N GLY A 155 5.70 -4.18 14.04
CA GLY A 155 5.75 -5.59 14.35
C GLY A 155 7.12 -6.23 14.10
N LYS A 156 7.15 -7.55 14.02
CA LYS A 156 8.39 -8.32 13.86
C LYS A 156 8.97 -8.15 12.45
N VAL A 157 10.24 -7.81 12.38
CA VAL A 157 10.98 -7.67 11.11
C VAL A 157 11.30 -9.06 10.56
N PRO A 158 11.20 -9.29 9.22
CA PRO A 158 11.48 -10.59 8.61
C PRO A 158 12.93 -11.05 8.77
N GLY A 159 13.87 -10.14 8.61
CA GLY A 159 15.31 -10.39 8.78
C GLY A 159 15.93 -9.50 9.85
N GLU A 160 17.21 -9.61 10.04
CA GLU A 160 17.96 -8.77 10.99
C GLU A 160 18.18 -7.37 10.38
N ILE A 161 17.83 -6.32 11.14
CA ILE A 161 18.19 -4.95 10.78
C ILE A 161 19.69 -4.77 10.98
N ASN A 162 20.38 -4.19 10.00
CA ASN A 162 21.80 -3.89 10.10
C ASN A 162 22.14 -3.17 11.43
N PRO A 163 23.03 -3.72 12.27
CA PRO A 163 23.29 -3.20 13.61
C PRO A 163 23.77 -1.75 13.64
N ASP A 164 24.58 -1.34 12.69
CA ASP A 164 25.09 0.03 12.62
C ASP A 164 24.01 1.02 12.24
N ILE A 165 23.16 0.63 11.31
CA ILE A 165 21.98 1.43 10.90
C ILE A 165 20.98 1.51 12.04
N LYS A 166 20.69 0.39 12.72
CA LYS A 166 19.84 0.35 13.91
C LYS A 166 20.36 1.30 15.00
N LYS A 167 21.63 1.21 15.32
CA LYS A 167 22.28 2.11 16.29
C LYS A 167 22.21 3.58 15.87
N LYS A 168 22.47 3.86 14.60
CA LYS A 168 22.39 5.23 14.05
C LYS A 168 20.99 5.82 14.14
N ILE A 169 19.94 5.03 13.87
CA ILE A 169 18.54 5.47 13.88
C ILE A 169 18.00 5.62 15.31
N LEU A 170 18.25 4.64 16.17
CA LEU A 170 17.74 4.62 17.55
C LEU A 170 18.51 5.53 18.48
N GLY A 171 19.82 5.67 18.28
CA GLY A 171 20.70 6.35 19.23
C GLY A 171 20.68 5.67 20.60
N LYS A 172 20.13 6.35 21.62
CA LYS A 172 19.96 5.83 22.99
C LYS A 172 18.60 5.13 23.23
N LYS A 173 17.68 5.17 22.25
CA LYS A 173 16.35 4.56 22.42
C LYS A 173 16.43 3.06 22.23
N GLN A 174 15.60 2.34 22.97
CA GLN A 174 15.42 0.90 22.80
C GLN A 174 14.24 0.61 21.86
N ALA A 175 14.29 -0.50 21.16
CA ALA A 175 13.14 -1.04 20.44
C ALA A 175 12.14 -1.64 21.44
N ILE A 176 10.86 -1.64 21.09
CA ILE A 176 9.83 -2.33 21.85
C ILE A 176 9.95 -3.84 21.61
N GLU A 177 9.68 -4.64 22.65
CA GLU A 177 9.71 -6.11 22.57
C GLU A 177 8.31 -6.73 22.65
N CYS A 178 7.29 -5.90 22.94
CA CYS A 178 5.89 -6.31 22.96
C CYS A 178 5.19 -6.07 21.61
N ARG A 179 3.99 -6.61 21.46
CA ARG A 179 3.13 -6.30 20.31
C ARG A 179 2.74 -4.82 20.37
N PRO A 180 2.87 -4.05 19.28
CA PRO A 180 2.53 -2.61 19.28
C PRO A 180 1.12 -2.31 19.78
N ALA A 181 0.15 -3.20 19.47
CA ALA A 181 -1.22 -3.05 19.94
C ALA A 181 -1.38 -3.09 21.47
N ASP A 182 -0.45 -3.72 22.20
CA ASP A 182 -0.46 -3.80 23.66
C ASP A 182 -0.09 -2.45 24.32
N LEU A 183 0.41 -1.50 23.51
CA LEU A 183 0.74 -0.14 23.93
C LEU A 183 -0.38 0.87 23.66
N ILE A 184 -1.50 0.42 23.09
CA ILE A 184 -2.63 1.27 22.71
C ILE A 184 -3.75 1.04 23.71
N GLU A 185 -4.19 2.12 24.36
CA GLU A 185 -5.37 2.10 25.23
C GLU A 185 -6.63 1.83 24.40
N PRO A 186 -7.61 1.04 24.93
CA PRO A 186 -8.89 0.83 24.27
C PRO A 186 -9.64 2.15 24.05
N ARG A 187 -9.94 2.49 22.80
CA ARG A 187 -10.51 3.78 22.43
C ARG A 187 -11.98 3.76 22.02
N LEU A 188 -12.56 2.60 21.77
CA LEU A 188 -13.94 2.54 21.22
C LEU A 188 -14.98 3.24 22.10
N GLN A 189 -14.87 3.11 23.44
CA GLN A 189 -15.77 3.76 24.36
C GLN A 189 -15.63 5.29 24.28
N GLN A 190 -14.39 5.79 24.28
CA GLN A 190 -14.11 7.20 24.10
C GLN A 190 -14.63 7.72 22.74
N CYS A 191 -14.39 6.98 21.66
CA CYS A 191 -14.89 7.33 20.32
C CYS A 191 -16.43 7.39 20.31
N ARG A 192 -17.12 6.49 21.00
CA ARG A 192 -18.59 6.50 21.13
C ARG A 192 -19.09 7.77 21.83
N GLU A 193 -18.40 8.19 22.87
CA GLU A 193 -18.73 9.42 23.60
C GLU A 193 -18.44 10.68 22.76
N GLU A 194 -17.30 10.71 22.04
CA GLU A 194 -16.91 11.82 21.20
C GLU A 194 -17.81 12.05 19.99
N ILE A 195 -18.21 10.97 19.29
CA ILE A 195 -19.06 11.08 18.09
C ILE A 195 -20.54 11.21 18.42
N GLY A 196 -20.99 10.71 19.58
CA GLY A 196 -22.35 10.82 20.07
C GLY A 196 -23.39 10.28 19.08
N SER A 197 -24.47 11.01 18.90
CA SER A 197 -25.61 10.63 18.06
C SER A 197 -25.32 10.66 16.55
N LEU A 198 -24.18 11.15 16.10
CA LEU A 198 -23.80 11.11 14.68
C LEU A 198 -23.51 9.69 14.20
N ALA A 199 -22.98 8.82 15.07
CA ALA A 199 -22.80 7.41 14.77
C ALA A 199 -24.11 6.66 15.09
N GLN A 200 -24.82 6.23 14.04
CA GLN A 200 -26.09 5.50 14.17
C GLN A 200 -25.89 3.99 14.14
N THR A 201 -24.76 3.52 13.62
CA THR A 201 -24.41 2.10 13.51
C THR A 201 -23.02 1.83 14.11
N GLU A 202 -22.70 0.56 14.34
CA GLU A 202 -21.34 0.16 14.76
C GLU A 202 -20.31 0.47 13.67
N GLU A 203 -20.67 0.39 12.39
CA GLU A 203 -19.80 0.75 11.26
C GLU A 203 -19.47 2.25 11.26
N ASP A 204 -20.45 3.10 11.60
CA ASP A 204 -20.23 4.54 11.76
C ASP A 204 -19.20 4.81 12.88
N LEU A 205 -19.36 4.11 14.03
CA LEU A 205 -18.42 4.21 15.15
C LEU A 205 -17.02 3.71 14.78
N LEU A 206 -16.91 2.57 14.11
CA LEU A 206 -15.63 2.01 13.67
C LEU A 206 -14.97 2.91 12.64
N SER A 207 -15.74 3.47 11.72
CA SER A 207 -15.25 4.46 10.75
C SER A 207 -14.66 5.69 11.45
N TYR A 208 -15.35 6.18 12.48
CA TYR A 208 -14.83 7.30 13.29
C TYR A 208 -13.59 6.92 14.08
N ALA A 209 -13.54 5.74 14.68
CA ALA A 209 -12.38 5.28 15.44
C ALA A 209 -11.11 5.15 14.58
N LEU A 210 -11.27 4.74 13.31
CA LEU A 210 -10.17 4.57 12.36
C LEU A 210 -9.78 5.86 11.65
N PHE A 211 -10.76 6.69 11.27
CA PHE A 211 -10.58 7.89 10.44
C PHE A 211 -11.36 9.08 10.99
N PRO A 212 -11.06 9.59 12.20
CA PRO A 212 -11.94 10.52 12.92
C PRO A 212 -12.30 11.77 12.13
N MET A 213 -11.33 12.41 11.47
CA MET A 213 -11.57 13.66 10.73
C MET A 213 -12.46 13.45 9.49
N VAL A 214 -12.22 12.38 8.74
CA VAL A 214 -12.96 12.09 7.50
C VAL A 214 -14.35 11.56 7.83
N ALA A 215 -14.44 10.63 8.77
CA ALA A 215 -15.71 10.02 9.16
C ALA A 215 -16.65 11.03 9.80
N LYS A 216 -16.16 11.91 10.68
CA LYS A 216 -16.98 12.96 11.28
C LYS A 216 -17.66 13.84 10.23
N LYS A 217 -16.86 14.37 9.28
CA LYS A 217 -17.36 15.19 8.18
C LYS A 217 -18.43 14.44 7.35
N PHE A 218 -18.12 13.19 6.99
CA PHE A 218 -19.05 12.36 6.22
C PHE A 218 -20.37 12.12 6.97
N LEU A 219 -20.32 11.81 8.26
CA LEU A 219 -21.50 11.55 9.08
C LEU A 219 -22.34 12.83 9.30
N GLU A 220 -21.71 13.99 9.44
CA GLU A 220 -22.39 15.29 9.48
C GLU A 220 -23.12 15.57 8.15
N GLU A 221 -22.45 15.31 7.01
CA GLU A 221 -23.08 15.45 5.68
C GLU A 221 -24.20 14.45 5.47
N LYS A 222 -24.05 13.19 5.94
CA LYS A 222 -25.08 12.14 5.89
C LYS A 222 -26.30 12.52 6.71
N ALA A 223 -26.11 13.03 7.92
CA ALA A 223 -27.20 13.47 8.80
C ALA A 223 -28.00 14.66 8.24
N ASN A 224 -27.33 15.53 7.48
CA ASN A 224 -27.96 16.72 6.88
C ASN A 224 -28.63 16.45 5.50
N LYS A 225 -28.45 15.26 4.90
CA LYS A 225 -29.16 14.89 3.67
C LYS A 225 -30.59 14.48 4.00
N PRO A 226 -31.62 15.07 3.36
CA PRO A 226 -32.97 14.58 3.49
C PRO A 226 -33.01 13.12 3.01
N ALA A 227 -33.76 12.27 3.74
CA ALA A 227 -33.95 10.88 3.36
C ALA A 227 -34.46 10.84 1.91
N GLN A 228 -33.61 10.43 0.99
CA GLN A 228 -34.07 10.07 -0.35
C GLN A 228 -34.81 8.75 -0.17
N ASN A 229 -36.12 8.79 -0.43
CA ASN A 229 -36.94 7.58 -0.50
C ASN A 229 -36.27 6.64 -1.50
N GLU A 230 -35.75 5.51 -1.03
CA GLU A 230 -35.46 4.35 -1.85
C GLU A 230 -36.78 3.72 -2.29
N ASP A 231 -37.49 4.40 -3.19
CA ASP A 231 -38.56 3.83 -3.99
C ASP A 231 -38.20 4.05 -5.47
N ASN A 232 -37.48 3.07 -6.04
CA ASN A 232 -37.65 2.51 -7.40
C ASN A 232 -36.56 1.50 -7.72
#